data_44d03605fc3eda8e622b63cd025232e8
#
_entry.id   44d03605fc3eda8e622b63cd025232e8
#
_cell.length_a   1.000
_cell.length_b   1.000
_cell.length_c   1.000
_cell.angle_alpha   90.00
_cell.angle_beta   90.00
_cell.angle_gamma   90.00
#
_symmetry.space_group_name_H-M   'P 1'
#
loop_
_entity.id
_entity.type
_entity.pdbx_description
1 polymer ?
#
loop_
_entity_poly.entity_id
_entity_poly.type
_entity_poly.pdbx_seq_one_letter_code
_entity_poly.pdbx_strand_id
1 'polypeptide(L)'
;MAAGAPITQDVLTIPRKVPEGPQNLVGMTRPQLKEALIAIGTSEKQAKMRVNQIWQWIYHWGVRDFSEMTNLAKDYRAKLAENFVVAVPEVVAKNVSEDGTRKYLVRIAGGHEVEVVYIPETDRGTLCISSQVGCTLTCSFCHTGTQKLVRNLTSGEIVGQIMVARDDLGEWPEPGQGTGESGPRLLSNIVLMGMGEPLYNFENVRDAMKIAMDGEGISLSRRRITLSTSGVVPEIARTAEEIGCMLAISFHATTDDVRNALVPINKRWPIEELLEALKAYPKASNSERITFEYVMLKDVNDSDEDARRLIKLIEGIPAKINLIPFNEWPGAPYKRSDWSRIKKFADIIYKAGYASPIRTPRGEDIMAACGQLKSATERARKSRKEIAAEVGLSTGLLPQ
;
A
#
# COMPACT_ATOMS: atom_id res chain seq x y z
N MET A 1 -13.31 -1.34 -42.69
CA MET A 1 -13.50 -0.31 -41.68
C MET A 1 -14.76 -0.65 -40.91
N ALA A 2 -14.63 -1.27 -39.75
CA ALA A 2 -15.72 -1.48 -38.79
C ALA A 2 -15.25 -0.90 -37.45
N ALA A 3 -15.90 0.21 -37.05
CA ALA A 3 -15.63 0.87 -35.79
C ALA A 3 -16.05 -0.04 -34.65
N GLY A 4 -15.10 -0.40 -33.81
CA GLY A 4 -15.33 -1.12 -32.55
C GLY A 4 -16.12 -0.24 -31.58
N ALA A 5 -17.24 -0.77 -31.08
CA ALA A 5 -18.02 -0.13 -30.04
C ALA A 5 -17.19 0.04 -28.75
N PRO A 6 -17.40 1.12 -27.99
CA PRO A 6 -16.70 1.31 -26.72
C PRO A 6 -17.19 0.27 -25.72
N ILE A 7 -16.24 -0.48 -25.13
CA ILE A 7 -16.50 -1.38 -24.02
C ILE A 7 -16.77 -0.47 -22.80
N THR A 8 -18.03 -0.31 -22.45
CA THR A 8 -18.44 0.27 -21.18
C THR A 8 -17.91 -0.62 -20.06
N GLN A 9 -17.05 -0.07 -19.22
CA GLN A 9 -16.63 -0.68 -17.96
C GLN A 9 -17.84 -0.72 -17.04
N ASP A 10 -18.58 -1.80 -17.05
CA ASP A 10 -19.41 -2.17 -15.89
C ASP A 10 -18.45 -2.60 -14.78
N VAL A 11 -18.01 -1.60 -14.02
CA VAL A 11 -17.46 -1.84 -12.70
C VAL A 11 -18.63 -2.43 -11.89
N LEU A 12 -18.57 -3.73 -11.63
CA LEU A 12 -19.46 -4.39 -10.68
C LEU A 12 -19.29 -3.70 -9.32
N THR A 13 -20.06 -2.66 -9.11
CA THR A 13 -20.30 -2.08 -7.79
C THR A 13 -21.09 -3.11 -7.01
N ILE A 14 -20.38 -4.01 -6.33
CA ILE A 14 -20.97 -4.83 -5.28
C ILE A 14 -21.56 -3.83 -4.29
N PRO A 15 -22.89 -3.83 -4.06
CA PRO A 15 -23.48 -2.91 -3.09
C PRO A 15 -22.78 -3.11 -1.75
N ARG A 16 -22.14 -2.06 -1.25
CA ARG A 16 -21.56 -2.10 0.10
C ARG A 16 -22.70 -2.42 1.04
N LYS A 17 -22.74 -3.62 1.62
CA LYS A 17 -23.54 -3.87 2.82
C LYS A 17 -23.10 -2.81 3.83
N VAL A 18 -23.99 -1.90 4.19
CA VAL A 18 -23.78 -0.97 5.30
C VAL A 18 -23.54 -1.86 6.51
N PRO A 19 -22.39 -1.77 7.20
CA PRO A 19 -22.16 -2.57 8.40
C PRO A 19 -23.28 -2.27 9.40
N GLU A 20 -23.87 -3.30 9.98
CA GLU A 20 -24.77 -3.14 11.12
C GLU A 20 -23.90 -2.66 12.30
N GLY A 21 -24.13 -1.44 12.78
CA GLY A 21 -23.41 -0.84 13.91
C GLY A 21 -22.89 0.57 13.65
N PRO A 22 -22.27 1.19 14.64
CA PRO A 22 -21.72 2.54 14.53
C PRO A 22 -20.66 2.63 13.41
N GLN A 23 -20.73 3.72 12.64
CA GLN A 23 -19.81 3.93 11.52
C GLN A 23 -18.42 4.30 12.04
N ASN A 24 -17.37 3.69 11.45
CA ASN A 24 -15.99 4.02 11.82
C ASN A 24 -15.53 5.33 11.19
N LEU A 25 -15.05 6.27 11.99
CA LEU A 25 -14.51 7.56 11.52
C LEU A 25 -13.11 7.43 10.95
N VAL A 26 -12.34 6.38 11.30
CA VAL A 26 -11.00 6.15 10.76
C VAL A 26 -11.10 5.83 9.27
N GLY A 27 -10.36 6.58 8.46
CA GLY A 27 -10.35 6.47 7.00
C GLY A 27 -11.34 7.34 6.27
N MET A 28 -12.18 8.11 6.97
CA MET A 28 -12.96 9.16 6.34
C MET A 28 -12.08 10.36 6.04
N THR A 29 -12.15 10.85 4.80
CA THR A 29 -11.60 12.15 4.44
C THR A 29 -12.37 13.28 5.13
N ARG A 30 -11.81 14.49 5.20
CA ARG A 30 -12.51 15.63 5.82
C ARG A 30 -13.90 15.92 5.22
N PRO A 31 -14.10 15.86 3.89
CA PRO A 31 -15.45 15.96 3.32
C PRO A 31 -16.40 14.86 3.79
N GLN A 32 -15.97 13.60 3.77
CA GLN A 32 -16.78 12.46 4.23
C GLN A 32 -17.12 12.59 5.74
N LEU A 33 -16.14 12.98 6.56
CA LEU A 33 -16.37 13.24 7.99
C LEU A 33 -17.38 14.38 8.18
N LYS A 34 -17.27 15.47 7.39
CA LYS A 34 -18.25 16.57 7.42
C LYS A 34 -19.66 16.08 7.14
N GLU A 35 -19.83 15.31 6.07
CA GLU A 35 -21.14 14.74 5.69
C GLU A 35 -21.70 13.82 6.79
N ALA A 36 -20.85 12.96 7.37
CA ALA A 36 -21.25 12.08 8.46
C ALA A 36 -21.71 12.87 9.71
N LEU A 37 -21.01 13.96 10.07
CA LEU A 37 -21.42 14.81 11.19
C LEU A 37 -22.73 15.56 10.91
N ILE A 38 -22.94 16.03 9.69
CA ILE A 38 -24.19 16.67 9.29
C ILE A 38 -25.36 15.67 9.37
N ALA A 39 -25.13 14.43 8.94
CA ALA A 39 -26.15 13.37 8.98
C ALA A 39 -26.68 13.08 10.39
N ILE A 40 -25.85 13.25 11.42
CA ILE A 40 -26.27 13.13 12.82
C ILE A 40 -26.81 14.47 13.40
N GLY A 41 -27.05 15.51 12.56
CA GLY A 41 -27.65 16.78 12.95
C GLY A 41 -26.67 17.84 13.46
N THR A 42 -25.38 17.77 13.08
CA THR A 42 -24.45 18.90 13.24
C THR A 42 -24.80 19.96 12.19
N SER A 43 -24.98 21.22 12.60
CA SER A 43 -25.26 22.28 11.65
C SER A 43 -24.09 22.53 10.69
N GLU A 44 -24.36 22.88 9.44
CA GLU A 44 -23.34 23.20 8.43
C GLU A 44 -22.33 24.25 8.92
N LYS A 45 -22.81 25.26 9.66
CA LYS A 45 -22.00 26.33 10.23
C LYS A 45 -20.96 25.79 11.23
N GLN A 46 -21.30 24.76 11.99
CA GLN A 46 -20.42 24.15 13.00
C GLN A 46 -19.59 23.00 12.43
N ALA A 47 -20.04 22.36 11.37
CA ALA A 47 -19.46 21.12 10.86
C ALA A 47 -17.96 21.24 10.56
N LYS A 48 -17.51 22.34 9.92
CA LYS A 48 -16.08 22.56 9.63
C LYS A 48 -15.22 22.59 10.89
N MET A 49 -15.67 23.30 11.93
CA MET A 49 -14.95 23.37 13.22
C MET A 49 -14.93 22.00 13.90
N ARG A 50 -16.06 21.26 13.90
CA ARG A 50 -16.15 19.93 14.50
C ARG A 50 -15.27 18.91 13.79
N VAL A 51 -15.20 18.96 12.45
CA VAL A 51 -14.26 18.14 11.66
C VAL A 51 -12.84 18.38 12.13
N ASN A 52 -12.39 19.64 12.23
CA ASN A 52 -11.02 19.93 12.65
C ASN A 52 -10.72 19.42 14.08
N GLN A 53 -11.64 19.62 15.02
CA GLN A 53 -11.50 19.12 16.38
C GLN A 53 -11.36 17.59 16.43
N ILE A 54 -12.29 16.87 15.82
CA ILE A 54 -12.29 15.38 15.77
C ILE A 54 -11.06 14.88 15.03
N TRP A 55 -10.67 15.53 13.94
CA TRP A 55 -9.50 15.19 13.13
C TRP A 55 -8.22 15.22 13.95
N GLN A 56 -8.00 16.29 14.73
CA GLN A 56 -6.84 16.40 15.61
C GLN A 56 -6.85 15.33 16.70
N TRP A 57 -8.00 15.05 17.32
CA TRP A 57 -8.10 13.99 18.31
C TRP A 57 -7.70 12.64 17.75
N ILE A 58 -8.20 12.29 16.58
CA ILE A 58 -7.97 10.96 15.96
C ILE A 58 -6.56 10.86 15.37
N TYR A 59 -6.15 11.83 14.55
CA TYR A 59 -4.97 11.68 13.69
C TYR A 59 -3.71 12.41 14.18
N HIS A 60 -3.86 13.37 15.10
CA HIS A 60 -2.71 14.03 15.72
C HIS A 60 -2.38 13.41 17.07
N TRP A 61 -3.36 13.28 17.97
CA TRP A 61 -3.16 12.74 19.31
C TRP A 61 -3.44 11.25 19.47
N GLY A 62 -4.02 10.57 18.47
CA GLY A 62 -4.28 9.13 18.50
C GLY A 62 -5.41 8.70 19.42
N VAL A 63 -6.23 9.64 19.90
CA VAL A 63 -7.31 9.40 20.85
C VAL A 63 -8.48 8.69 20.15
N ARG A 64 -9.02 7.66 20.80
CA ARG A 64 -10.09 6.80 20.26
C ARG A 64 -11.40 6.87 21.04
N ASP A 65 -11.34 7.27 22.30
CA ASP A 65 -12.53 7.45 23.14
C ASP A 65 -13.03 8.89 23.04
N PHE A 66 -14.27 9.05 22.57
CA PHE A 66 -14.90 10.36 22.49
C PHE A 66 -15.01 11.06 23.85
N SER A 67 -15.03 10.32 24.97
CA SER A 67 -15.05 10.90 26.31
C SER A 67 -13.80 11.72 26.65
N GLU A 68 -12.68 11.43 26.01
CA GLU A 68 -11.40 12.13 26.20
C GLU A 68 -11.30 13.39 25.34
N MET A 69 -12.17 13.60 24.36
CA MET A 69 -12.14 14.74 23.44
C MET A 69 -12.68 16.02 24.10
N THR A 70 -11.96 16.53 25.09
CA THR A 70 -12.42 17.53 26.05
C THR A 70 -12.80 18.89 25.48
N ASN A 71 -12.31 19.26 24.30
CA ASN A 71 -12.72 20.48 23.59
C ASN A 71 -14.07 20.35 22.85
N LEU A 72 -14.73 19.20 22.97
CA LEU A 72 -16.11 18.95 22.52
C LEU A 72 -17.06 18.97 23.73
N ALA A 73 -18.25 19.55 23.56
CA ALA A 73 -19.28 19.55 24.60
C ALA A 73 -19.67 18.11 24.97
N LYS A 74 -19.96 17.87 26.26
CA LYS A 74 -20.28 16.53 26.78
C LYS A 74 -21.40 15.83 26.04
N ASP A 75 -22.49 16.56 25.77
CA ASP A 75 -23.66 16.00 25.03
C ASP A 75 -23.29 15.65 23.58
N TYR A 76 -22.40 16.44 22.96
CA TYR A 76 -21.93 16.15 21.62
C TYR A 76 -21.03 14.92 21.56
N ARG A 77 -20.19 14.72 22.58
CA ARG A 77 -19.38 13.50 22.72
C ARG A 77 -20.26 12.25 22.88
N ALA A 78 -21.32 12.33 23.70
CA ALA A 78 -22.30 11.24 23.83
C ALA A 78 -22.97 10.93 22.48
N LYS A 79 -23.41 11.96 21.75
CA LYS A 79 -23.99 11.82 20.42
C LYS A 79 -23.02 11.18 19.41
N LEU A 80 -21.72 11.52 19.47
CA LEU A 80 -20.72 10.87 18.64
C LEU A 80 -20.60 9.38 18.97
N ALA A 81 -20.53 9.02 20.25
CA ALA A 81 -20.40 7.64 20.71
C ALA A 81 -21.61 6.77 20.35
N GLU A 82 -22.81 7.34 20.26
CA GLU A 82 -24.01 6.64 19.81
C GLU A 82 -23.98 6.28 18.31
N ASN A 83 -23.30 7.08 17.49
CA ASN A 83 -23.36 6.96 16.02
C ASN A 83 -22.06 6.47 15.40
N PHE A 84 -20.92 6.66 16.07
CA PHE A 84 -19.60 6.41 15.51
C PHE A 84 -18.68 5.63 16.45
N VAL A 85 -17.66 5.06 15.85
CA VAL A 85 -16.48 4.50 16.54
C VAL A 85 -15.20 5.05 15.94
N VAL A 86 -14.12 5.03 16.71
CA VAL A 86 -12.76 5.27 16.24
C VAL A 86 -11.98 3.96 16.42
N ALA A 87 -12.03 3.09 15.42
CA ALA A 87 -11.46 1.76 15.49
C ALA A 87 -10.32 1.59 14.48
N VAL A 88 -9.24 0.97 14.92
CA VAL A 88 -8.09 0.55 14.10
C VAL A 88 -8.01 -0.98 14.06
N PRO A 89 -7.29 -1.55 13.09
CA PRO A 89 -7.06 -3.00 13.03
C PRO A 89 -6.44 -3.54 14.33
N GLU A 90 -6.85 -4.75 14.73
CA GLU A 90 -6.28 -5.45 15.87
C GLU A 90 -4.95 -6.08 15.50
N VAL A 91 -3.91 -5.91 16.34
CA VAL A 91 -2.65 -6.66 16.21
C VAL A 91 -2.84 -8.04 16.81
N VAL A 92 -2.90 -9.08 15.97
CA VAL A 92 -3.04 -10.47 16.42
C VAL A 92 -1.72 -11.18 16.67
N ALA A 93 -0.65 -10.69 16.04
CA ALA A 93 0.71 -11.17 16.29
C ALA A 93 1.74 -10.06 15.98
N LYS A 94 2.82 -10.04 16.74
CA LYS A 94 3.99 -9.19 16.51
C LYS A 94 5.26 -10.01 16.63
N ASN A 95 6.07 -10.00 15.58
CA ASN A 95 7.40 -10.61 15.57
C ASN A 95 8.44 -9.50 15.48
N VAL A 96 9.52 -9.62 16.25
CA VAL A 96 10.63 -8.68 16.25
C VAL A 96 11.89 -9.43 15.83
N SER A 97 12.53 -8.95 14.76
CA SER A 97 13.79 -9.46 14.24
C SER A 97 14.98 -9.01 15.10
N GLU A 98 16.10 -9.72 15.01
CA GLU A 98 17.36 -9.32 15.63
C GLU A 98 17.84 -7.93 15.18
N ASP A 99 17.51 -7.52 13.97
CA ASP A 99 17.84 -6.19 13.42
C ASP A 99 16.85 -5.08 13.82
N GLY A 100 15.91 -5.40 14.71
CA GLY A 100 14.87 -4.49 15.22
C GLY A 100 13.66 -4.32 14.30
N THR A 101 13.63 -4.97 13.13
CA THR A 101 12.45 -4.97 12.24
C THR A 101 11.27 -5.61 12.97
N ARG A 102 10.09 -4.98 12.89
CA ARG A 102 8.85 -5.47 13.50
C ARG A 102 7.86 -5.87 12.42
N LYS A 103 7.39 -7.09 12.45
CA LYS A 103 6.30 -7.57 11.59
C LYS A 103 5.05 -7.73 12.42
N TYR A 104 3.99 -7.03 12.02
CA TYR A 104 2.67 -7.13 12.63
C TYR A 104 1.76 -7.94 11.71
N LEU A 105 1.02 -8.88 12.28
CA LEU A 105 -0.14 -9.46 11.66
C LEU A 105 -1.36 -8.73 12.21
N VAL A 106 -2.07 -8.01 11.34
CA VAL A 106 -3.22 -7.21 11.74
C VAL A 106 -4.51 -7.80 11.20
N ARG A 107 -5.50 -7.90 12.08
CA ARG A 107 -6.85 -8.37 11.74
C ARG A 107 -7.71 -7.19 11.32
N ILE A 108 -8.38 -7.35 10.20
CA ILE A 108 -9.25 -6.37 9.58
C ILE A 108 -10.69 -6.89 9.49
N ALA A 109 -11.62 -6.06 9.04
CA ALA A 109 -13.03 -6.41 8.95
C ALA A 109 -13.24 -7.72 8.16
N GLY A 110 -14.17 -8.55 8.65
CA GLY A 110 -14.46 -9.87 8.09
C GLY A 110 -13.51 -10.98 8.56
N GLY A 111 -12.68 -10.73 9.58
CA GLY A 111 -11.74 -11.71 10.14
C GLY A 111 -10.52 -12.00 9.26
N HIS A 112 -10.31 -11.21 8.23
CA HIS A 112 -9.13 -11.32 7.36
C HIS A 112 -7.90 -10.71 8.01
N GLU A 113 -6.72 -11.14 7.58
CA GLU A 113 -5.45 -10.68 8.14
C GLU A 113 -4.50 -10.22 7.04
N VAL A 114 -3.74 -9.17 7.34
CA VAL A 114 -2.65 -8.68 6.48
C VAL A 114 -1.40 -8.43 7.30
N GLU A 115 -0.25 -8.51 6.66
CA GLU A 115 1.04 -8.22 7.28
C GLU A 115 1.47 -6.77 7.04
N VAL A 116 2.10 -6.19 8.05
CA VAL A 116 2.66 -4.84 8.07
C VAL A 116 4.06 -4.92 8.63
N VAL A 117 5.02 -4.20 8.07
CA VAL A 117 6.42 -4.28 8.52
C VAL A 117 6.95 -2.90 8.83
N TYR A 118 7.42 -2.71 10.07
CA TYR A 118 8.19 -1.54 10.48
C TYR A 118 9.67 -1.86 10.45
N ILE A 119 10.44 -1.04 9.74
CA ILE A 119 11.90 -1.17 9.56
C ILE A 119 12.55 0.03 10.22
N PRO A 120 13.21 -0.15 11.39
CA PRO A 120 13.96 0.93 12.05
C PRO A 120 15.27 1.21 11.32
N GLU A 121 15.64 2.48 11.27
CA GLU A 121 16.97 2.96 10.90
C GLU A 121 17.45 3.92 12.01
N THR A 122 18.71 4.35 11.97
CA THR A 122 19.33 5.11 13.07
C THR A 122 18.56 6.40 13.41
N ASP A 123 18.06 7.11 12.41
CA ASP A 123 17.43 8.43 12.52
C ASP A 123 16.02 8.51 11.92
N ARG A 124 15.49 7.36 11.47
CA ARG A 124 14.19 7.26 10.79
C ARG A 124 13.65 5.84 10.88
N GLY A 125 12.37 5.68 10.54
CA GLY A 125 11.77 4.37 10.36
C GLY A 125 10.84 4.35 9.17
N THR A 126 10.76 3.21 8.52
CA THR A 126 9.92 2.98 7.34
C THR A 126 8.85 1.95 7.65
N LEU A 127 7.60 2.29 7.40
CA LEU A 127 6.49 1.34 7.48
C LEU A 127 6.09 0.86 6.09
N CYS A 128 6.17 -0.44 5.89
CA CYS A 128 5.65 -1.13 4.72
C CYS A 128 4.21 -1.55 4.99
N ILE A 129 3.25 -0.96 4.27
CA ILE A 129 1.81 -1.19 4.45
C ILE A 129 1.21 -1.96 3.30
N SER A 130 0.15 -2.71 3.62
CA SER A 130 -0.63 -3.51 2.68
C SER A 130 -1.84 -2.74 2.15
N SER A 131 -2.24 -3.04 0.91
CA SER A 131 -3.38 -2.41 0.22
C SER A 131 -4.52 -3.38 -0.10
N GLN A 132 -4.25 -4.70 -0.05
CA GLN A 132 -5.22 -5.74 -0.35
C GLN A 132 -5.05 -6.93 0.60
N VAL A 133 -6.09 -7.73 0.75
CA VAL A 133 -6.00 -9.09 1.33
C VAL A 133 -5.67 -10.05 0.19
N GLY A 134 -4.49 -10.66 0.21
CA GLY A 134 -3.90 -11.32 -0.95
C GLY A 134 -3.42 -10.31 -1.98
N CYS A 135 -3.38 -10.68 -3.25
CA CYS A 135 -2.96 -9.79 -4.33
C CYS A 135 -3.78 -10.03 -5.61
N THR A 136 -4.08 -8.95 -6.33
CA THR A 136 -4.68 -9.02 -7.68
C THR A 136 -3.70 -9.65 -8.68
N LEU A 137 -2.39 -9.46 -8.45
CA LEU A 137 -1.33 -9.93 -9.33
C LEU A 137 -0.73 -11.25 -8.84
N THR A 138 -0.23 -12.04 -9.79
CA THR A 138 0.39 -13.34 -9.57
C THR A 138 1.88 -13.31 -9.89
N CYS A 139 2.61 -12.30 -9.40
CA CYS A 139 4.04 -12.17 -9.62
C CYS A 139 4.77 -13.41 -9.07
N SER A 140 5.50 -14.10 -9.94
CA SER A 140 6.05 -15.44 -9.64
C SER A 140 7.17 -15.45 -8.59
N PHE A 141 7.84 -14.35 -8.38
CA PHE A 141 8.89 -14.18 -7.34
C PHE A 141 8.34 -13.75 -5.98
N CYS A 142 7.06 -13.34 -5.90
CA CYS A 142 6.47 -12.78 -4.68
C CYS A 142 5.60 -13.82 -3.95
N HIS A 143 5.82 -13.99 -2.65
CA HIS A 143 5.03 -14.93 -1.83
C HIS A 143 3.56 -14.51 -1.76
N THR A 144 3.29 -13.19 -1.62
CA THR A 144 1.91 -12.67 -1.70
C THR A 144 1.27 -12.97 -3.06
N GLY A 145 2.04 -13.02 -4.14
CA GLY A 145 1.55 -13.38 -5.48
C GLY A 145 0.99 -14.82 -5.57
N THR A 146 1.31 -15.69 -4.61
CA THR A 146 0.70 -17.02 -4.49
C THR A 146 -0.70 -16.99 -3.90
N GLN A 147 -1.09 -15.88 -3.25
CA GLN A 147 -2.40 -15.68 -2.64
C GLN A 147 -3.34 -14.96 -3.61
N LYS A 148 -4.49 -15.56 -3.88
CA LYS A 148 -5.53 -14.88 -4.68
C LYS A 148 -6.09 -13.70 -3.91
N LEU A 149 -6.48 -12.66 -4.64
CA LEU A 149 -7.20 -11.53 -4.09
C LEU A 149 -8.47 -12.00 -3.37
N VAL A 150 -8.61 -11.61 -2.12
CA VAL A 150 -9.86 -11.75 -1.35
C VAL A 150 -10.69 -10.47 -1.50
N ARG A 151 -10.10 -9.32 -1.13
CA ARG A 151 -10.70 -7.99 -1.29
C ARG A 151 -9.68 -6.86 -1.17
N ASN A 152 -10.08 -5.69 -1.60
CA ASN A 152 -9.38 -4.45 -1.33
C ASN A 152 -9.53 -4.05 0.14
N LEU A 153 -8.48 -3.43 0.72
CA LEU A 153 -8.57 -2.75 2.01
C LEU A 153 -9.31 -1.42 1.85
N THR A 154 -10.08 -1.05 2.85
CA THR A 154 -10.67 0.29 2.95
C THR A 154 -9.61 1.32 3.31
N SER A 155 -9.89 2.61 3.06
CA SER A 155 -9.03 3.72 3.50
C SER A 155 -8.73 3.66 5.00
N GLY A 156 -9.72 3.30 5.83
CA GLY A 156 -9.56 3.14 7.27
C GLY A 156 -8.64 1.99 7.66
N GLU A 157 -8.71 0.85 6.96
CA GLU A 157 -7.82 -0.29 7.19
C GLU A 157 -6.38 0.01 6.74
N ILE A 158 -6.20 0.85 5.72
CA ILE A 158 -4.87 1.29 5.26
C ILE A 158 -4.27 2.29 6.25
N VAL A 159 -5.00 3.35 6.62
CA VAL A 159 -4.55 4.34 7.62
C VAL A 159 -4.37 3.69 9.00
N GLY A 160 -5.26 2.75 9.35
CA GLY A 160 -5.19 2.02 10.60
C GLY A 160 -3.86 1.28 10.82
N GLN A 161 -3.21 0.79 9.75
CA GLN A 161 -1.87 0.19 9.84
C GLN A 161 -0.83 1.22 10.31
N ILE A 162 -0.95 2.48 9.87
CA ILE A 162 -0.06 3.56 10.30
C ILE A 162 -0.32 3.87 11.79
N MET A 163 -1.59 3.94 12.19
CA MET A 163 -1.97 4.22 13.57
C MET A 163 -1.49 3.13 14.52
N VAL A 164 -1.66 1.85 14.14
CA VAL A 164 -1.16 0.68 14.89
C VAL A 164 0.35 0.75 15.10
N ALA A 165 1.12 1.09 14.06
CA ALA A 165 2.56 1.23 14.19
C ALA A 165 2.95 2.38 15.14
N ARG A 166 2.26 3.52 15.08
CA ARG A 166 2.48 4.64 16.00
C ARG A 166 2.14 4.30 17.44
N ASP A 167 1.10 3.49 17.67
CA ASP A 167 0.79 2.97 19.02
C ASP A 167 1.95 2.13 19.58
N ASP A 168 2.44 1.18 18.79
CA ASP A 168 3.53 0.31 19.21
C ASP A 168 4.86 1.05 19.42
N LEU A 169 5.06 2.16 18.73
CA LEU A 169 6.24 3.04 18.87
C LEU A 169 6.09 4.07 19.97
N GLY A 170 4.89 4.24 20.54
CA GLY A 170 4.61 5.31 21.53
C GLY A 170 4.80 6.71 20.94
N GLU A 171 4.47 6.93 19.68
CA GLU A 171 4.82 8.14 18.92
C GLU A 171 3.66 9.16 18.84
N TRP A 172 2.67 9.05 19.70
CA TRP A 172 1.61 10.04 19.80
C TRP A 172 1.99 11.18 20.74
N PRO A 173 1.84 12.46 20.35
CA PRO A 173 2.03 13.57 21.27
C PRO A 173 0.92 13.57 22.32
N GLU A 174 1.22 14.12 23.50
CA GLU A 174 0.22 14.30 24.54
C GLU A 174 -0.87 15.29 24.08
N PRO A 175 -2.15 15.07 24.44
CA PRO A 175 -3.22 15.99 24.12
C PRO A 175 -2.93 17.40 24.61
N GLY A 176 -2.97 18.38 23.71
CA GLY A 176 -2.62 19.78 24.00
C GLY A 176 -1.19 20.19 23.61
N GLN A 177 -0.31 19.25 23.32
CA GLN A 177 0.98 19.57 22.72
C GLN A 177 0.83 19.99 21.25
N GLY A 178 1.54 21.03 20.86
CA GLY A 178 1.59 21.53 19.49
C GLY A 178 2.43 20.63 18.57
N THR A 179 2.23 20.78 17.25
CA THR A 179 2.95 20.00 16.22
C THR A 179 4.47 20.17 16.20
N GLY A 180 5.03 21.11 16.96
CA GLY A 180 6.48 21.38 17.06
C GLY A 180 7.15 20.78 18.31
N GLU A 181 6.40 20.22 19.23
CA GLU A 181 6.90 19.74 20.54
C GLU A 181 7.07 18.23 20.63
N SER A 182 6.71 17.50 19.56
CA SER A 182 6.87 16.05 19.51
C SER A 182 8.34 15.65 19.48
N GLY A 183 8.68 14.58 20.20
CA GLY A 183 10.00 13.95 20.20
C GLY A 183 10.44 13.48 18.79
N PRO A 184 11.57 12.78 18.68
CA PRO A 184 12.07 12.29 17.41
C PRO A 184 11.02 11.40 16.73
N ARG A 185 10.76 11.67 15.45
CA ARG A 185 9.77 10.93 14.67
C ARG A 185 10.35 9.57 14.27
N LEU A 186 9.96 8.50 14.98
CA LEU A 186 10.40 7.14 14.72
C LEU A 186 9.79 6.59 13.43
N LEU A 187 8.51 6.86 13.17
CA LEU A 187 7.85 6.55 11.90
C LEU A 187 7.89 7.74 10.96
N SER A 188 8.88 7.78 10.08
CA SER A 188 9.11 8.91 9.19
C SER A 188 8.76 8.64 7.73
N ASN A 189 8.75 7.38 7.28
CA ASN A 189 8.49 7.01 5.90
C ASN A 189 7.41 5.93 5.80
N ILE A 190 6.65 5.95 4.70
CA ILE A 190 5.69 4.91 4.34
C ILE A 190 5.99 4.41 2.94
N VAL A 191 5.93 3.09 2.76
CA VAL A 191 5.99 2.45 1.45
C VAL A 191 4.79 1.52 1.27
N LEU A 192 4.06 1.68 0.17
CA LEU A 192 2.99 0.77 -0.22
C LEU A 192 3.60 -0.39 -1.01
N MET A 193 4.36 -1.23 -0.31
CA MET A 193 5.09 -2.39 -0.86
C MET A 193 4.76 -3.68 -0.11
N GLY A 194 3.69 -3.66 0.71
CA GLY A 194 3.17 -4.82 1.40
C GLY A 194 2.30 -5.69 0.50
N MET A 195 1.26 -6.29 1.07
CA MET A 195 0.36 -7.17 0.32
C MET A 195 -0.56 -6.36 -0.60
N GLY A 196 -0.64 -6.79 -1.89
CA GLY A 196 -1.54 -6.23 -2.89
C GLY A 196 -0.88 -5.29 -3.90
N GLU A 197 -1.66 -4.96 -4.96
CA GLU A 197 -1.32 -3.92 -5.93
C GLU A 197 -2.11 -2.64 -5.60
N PRO A 198 -1.45 -1.57 -5.14
CA PRO A 198 -2.14 -0.38 -4.67
C PRO A 198 -3.03 0.29 -5.73
N LEU A 199 -2.63 0.28 -6.99
CA LEU A 199 -3.38 0.95 -8.05
C LEU A 199 -4.66 0.21 -8.46
N TYR A 200 -4.82 -1.07 -8.12
CA TYR A 200 -6.11 -1.74 -8.19
C TYR A 200 -7.04 -1.46 -7.00
N ASN A 201 -6.54 -0.68 -6.02
CA ASN A 201 -7.32 -0.16 -4.89
C ASN A 201 -7.21 1.36 -4.81
N PHE A 202 -7.16 2.03 -5.95
CA PHE A 202 -6.76 3.44 -6.09
C PHE A 202 -7.51 4.38 -5.15
N GLU A 203 -8.84 4.33 -5.11
CA GLU A 203 -9.66 5.28 -4.35
C GLU A 203 -9.38 5.20 -2.84
N ASN A 204 -9.31 3.99 -2.28
CA ASN A 204 -9.02 3.81 -0.86
C ASN A 204 -7.58 4.19 -0.53
N VAL A 205 -6.61 3.87 -1.41
CA VAL A 205 -5.20 4.25 -1.25
C VAL A 205 -5.06 5.77 -1.31
N ARG A 206 -5.70 6.43 -2.28
CA ARG A 206 -5.72 7.90 -2.40
C ARG A 206 -6.22 8.55 -1.12
N ASP A 207 -7.37 8.12 -0.63
CA ASP A 207 -8.00 8.70 0.56
C ASP A 207 -7.13 8.46 1.81
N ALA A 208 -6.58 7.26 1.98
CA ALA A 208 -5.65 6.94 3.06
C ALA A 208 -4.38 7.80 3.02
N MET A 209 -3.78 7.99 1.83
CA MET A 209 -2.58 8.82 1.70
C MET A 209 -2.87 10.31 1.93
N LYS A 210 -4.03 10.82 1.49
CA LYS A 210 -4.46 12.19 1.82
C LYS A 210 -4.60 12.39 3.33
N ILE A 211 -5.15 11.41 4.06
CA ILE A 211 -5.23 11.45 5.52
C ILE A 211 -3.83 11.44 6.14
N ALA A 212 -2.95 10.55 5.68
CA ALA A 212 -1.59 10.44 6.20
C ALA A 212 -0.75 11.72 5.97
N MET A 213 -1.01 12.44 4.88
CA MET A 213 -0.31 13.68 4.52
C MET A 213 -0.93 14.95 5.11
N ASP A 214 -2.12 14.87 5.69
CA ASP A 214 -2.80 16.06 6.23
C ASP A 214 -2.01 16.67 7.39
N GLY A 215 -1.65 17.96 7.25
CA GLY A 215 -0.74 18.66 8.16
C GLY A 215 -1.28 18.87 9.58
N GLU A 216 -2.59 18.77 9.79
CA GLU A 216 -3.23 18.87 11.10
C GLU A 216 -3.50 17.50 11.75
N GLY A 217 -3.02 16.41 11.14
CA GLY A 217 -3.16 15.05 11.60
C GLY A 217 -1.83 14.33 11.71
N ILE A 218 -1.67 13.20 11.00
CA ILE A 218 -0.45 12.37 10.97
C ILE A 218 0.74 13.16 10.39
N SER A 219 0.48 14.05 9.45
CA SER A 219 1.43 15.04 8.92
C SER A 219 2.71 14.45 8.31
N LEU A 220 2.59 13.38 7.52
CA LEU A 220 3.70 12.84 6.76
C LEU A 220 3.93 13.63 5.47
N SER A 221 5.17 14.02 5.22
CA SER A 221 5.50 14.68 3.96
C SER A 221 5.27 13.75 2.77
N ARG A 222 4.72 14.27 1.67
CA ARG A 222 4.53 13.52 0.41
C ARG A 222 5.82 12.85 -0.10
N ARG A 223 6.99 13.46 0.16
CA ARG A 223 8.31 12.90 -0.21
C ARG A 223 8.75 11.73 0.67
N ARG A 224 8.06 11.50 1.76
CA ARG A 224 8.28 10.39 2.69
C ARG A 224 7.33 9.22 2.45
N ILE A 225 6.43 9.34 1.48
CA ILE A 225 5.51 8.28 1.07
C ILE A 225 5.90 7.83 -0.33
N THR A 226 6.09 6.51 -0.51
CA THR A 226 6.35 5.91 -1.82
C THR A 226 5.25 4.93 -2.15
N LEU A 227 4.51 5.19 -3.21
CA LEU A 227 3.57 4.24 -3.80
C LEU A 227 4.32 3.39 -4.81
N SER A 228 4.27 2.07 -4.63
CA SER A 228 4.84 1.12 -5.59
C SER A 228 3.73 0.47 -6.41
N THR A 229 3.96 0.33 -7.70
CA THR A 229 3.05 -0.39 -8.62
C THR A 229 3.82 -1.29 -9.55
N SER A 230 3.19 -2.38 -9.94
CA SER A 230 3.72 -3.26 -10.98
C SER A 230 3.46 -2.74 -12.41
N GLY A 231 2.79 -1.58 -12.53
CA GLY A 231 2.55 -0.92 -13.81
C GLY A 231 1.09 -1.00 -14.27
N VAL A 232 0.14 -0.60 -13.42
CA VAL A 232 -1.25 -0.33 -13.82
C VAL A 232 -1.27 1.02 -14.54
N VAL A 233 -0.92 1.00 -15.84
CA VAL A 233 -0.61 2.19 -16.64
C VAL A 233 -1.67 3.29 -16.58
N PRO A 234 -3.00 3.01 -16.69
CA PRO A 234 -4.02 4.06 -16.65
C PRO A 234 -4.05 4.86 -15.33
N GLU A 235 -3.59 4.26 -14.23
CA GLU A 235 -3.64 4.89 -12.90
C GLU A 235 -2.36 5.66 -12.54
N ILE A 236 -1.31 5.55 -13.37
CA ILE A 236 -0.01 6.21 -13.09
C ILE A 236 -0.16 7.73 -13.09
N ALA A 237 -0.78 8.31 -14.11
CA ALA A 237 -1.01 9.75 -14.20
C ALA A 237 -1.86 10.26 -13.02
N ARG A 238 -2.94 9.55 -12.68
CA ARG A 238 -3.80 9.87 -11.54
C ARG A 238 -3.04 9.87 -10.21
N THR A 239 -2.04 9.01 -10.07
CA THR A 239 -1.18 8.98 -8.86
C THR A 239 -0.46 10.32 -8.65
N ALA A 240 0.03 10.95 -9.71
CA ALA A 240 0.65 12.27 -9.61
C ALA A 240 -0.36 13.37 -9.28
N GLU A 241 -1.52 13.35 -9.90
CA GLU A 241 -2.53 14.40 -9.81
C GLU A 241 -3.30 14.36 -8.49
N GLU A 242 -3.75 13.17 -8.09
CA GLU A 242 -4.67 13.00 -6.98
C GLU A 242 -3.99 12.64 -5.65
N ILE A 243 -2.80 12.01 -5.67
CA ILE A 243 -2.06 11.62 -4.45
C ILE A 243 -0.81 12.51 -4.30
N GLY A 244 0.06 12.50 -5.30
CA GLY A 244 1.24 13.35 -5.35
C GLY A 244 2.41 12.89 -4.48
N CYS A 245 2.44 11.63 -4.05
CA CYS A 245 3.57 11.01 -3.36
C CYS A 245 4.67 10.56 -4.34
N MET A 246 5.76 9.97 -3.83
CA MET A 246 6.82 9.38 -4.64
C MET A 246 6.32 8.11 -5.32
N LEU A 247 6.80 7.84 -6.54
CA LEU A 247 6.43 6.67 -7.32
C LEU A 247 7.59 5.66 -7.39
N ALA A 248 7.27 4.38 -7.19
CA ALA A 248 8.16 3.27 -7.47
C ALA A 248 7.49 2.29 -8.46
N ILE A 249 8.28 1.72 -9.33
CA ILE A 249 7.84 0.74 -10.33
C ILE A 249 8.52 -0.59 -10.06
N SER A 250 7.73 -1.62 -9.80
CA SER A 250 8.16 -3.02 -9.78
C SER A 250 8.49 -3.47 -11.20
N PHE A 251 9.71 -3.14 -11.66
CA PHE A 251 10.11 -3.32 -13.06
C PHE A 251 10.63 -4.73 -13.35
N HIS A 252 11.65 -5.16 -12.62
CA HIS A 252 12.17 -6.52 -12.45
C HIS A 252 12.69 -7.24 -13.70
N ALA A 253 12.49 -6.72 -14.91
CA ALA A 253 12.99 -7.33 -16.14
C ALA A 253 13.19 -6.27 -17.23
N THR A 254 14.00 -6.61 -18.24
CA THR A 254 14.37 -5.71 -19.34
C THR A 254 13.85 -6.16 -20.70
N THR A 255 13.16 -7.31 -20.75
CA THR A 255 12.46 -7.83 -21.93
C THR A 255 11.04 -8.23 -21.56
N ASP A 256 10.11 -8.11 -22.50
CA ASP A 256 8.71 -8.49 -22.26
C ASP A 256 8.55 -9.98 -21.95
N ASP A 257 9.34 -10.84 -22.58
CA ASP A 257 9.28 -12.29 -22.31
C ASP A 257 9.58 -12.61 -20.86
N VAL A 258 10.68 -12.07 -20.32
CA VAL A 258 11.06 -12.25 -18.91
C VAL A 258 10.04 -11.55 -17.99
N ARG A 259 9.62 -10.33 -18.35
CA ARG A 259 8.67 -9.57 -17.52
C ARG A 259 7.29 -10.22 -17.50
N ASN A 260 6.82 -10.80 -18.62
CA ASN A 260 5.58 -11.56 -18.68
C ASN A 260 5.56 -12.77 -17.75
N ALA A 261 6.72 -13.41 -17.54
CA ALA A 261 6.85 -14.53 -16.62
C ALA A 261 6.94 -14.08 -15.15
N LEU A 262 7.65 -12.98 -14.86
CA LEU A 262 7.86 -12.48 -13.51
C LEU A 262 6.68 -11.63 -13.01
N VAL A 263 6.14 -10.76 -13.85
CA VAL A 263 5.13 -9.74 -13.55
C VAL A 263 4.02 -9.79 -14.61
N PRO A 264 3.05 -10.71 -14.50
CA PRO A 264 2.11 -11.02 -15.57
C PRO A 264 1.24 -9.88 -16.07
N ILE A 265 1.11 -8.78 -15.33
CA ILE A 265 0.41 -7.57 -15.77
C ILE A 265 1.06 -6.96 -17.03
N ASN A 266 2.33 -7.25 -17.28
CA ASN A 266 3.05 -6.82 -18.48
C ASN A 266 2.41 -7.30 -19.80
N LYS A 267 1.67 -8.42 -19.75
CA LYS A 267 0.89 -8.89 -20.92
C LYS A 267 -0.21 -7.91 -21.32
N ARG A 268 -0.68 -7.09 -20.39
CA ARG A 268 -1.70 -6.07 -20.62
C ARG A 268 -1.09 -4.72 -20.99
N TRP A 269 0.01 -4.37 -20.32
CA TRP A 269 0.75 -3.13 -20.54
C TRP A 269 2.24 -3.47 -20.65
N PRO A 270 2.76 -3.68 -21.88
CA PRO A 270 4.15 -4.00 -22.15
C PRO A 270 5.12 -2.92 -21.64
N ILE A 271 6.40 -3.28 -21.61
CA ILE A 271 7.47 -2.37 -21.12
C ILE A 271 7.41 -1.01 -21.83
N GLU A 272 7.20 -0.99 -23.14
CA GLU A 272 7.15 0.24 -23.94
C GLU A 272 6.04 1.18 -23.45
N GLU A 273 4.81 0.67 -23.33
CA GLU A 273 3.65 1.44 -22.86
C GLU A 273 3.83 1.96 -21.43
N LEU A 274 4.39 1.12 -20.56
CA LEU A 274 4.72 1.53 -19.18
C LEU A 274 5.74 2.67 -19.20
N LEU A 275 6.82 2.56 -19.99
CA LEU A 275 7.86 3.59 -20.04
C LEU A 275 7.36 4.90 -20.66
N GLU A 276 6.46 4.85 -21.63
CA GLU A 276 5.80 6.05 -22.18
C GLU A 276 5.00 6.77 -21.09
N ALA A 277 4.21 6.05 -20.30
CA ALA A 277 3.48 6.62 -19.17
C ALA A 277 4.41 7.25 -18.13
N LEU A 278 5.58 6.64 -17.88
CA LEU A 278 6.56 7.17 -16.94
C LEU A 278 7.31 8.40 -17.48
N LYS A 279 7.59 8.47 -18.78
CA LYS A 279 8.14 9.68 -19.43
C LYS A 279 7.18 10.85 -19.35
N ALA A 280 5.88 10.57 -19.45
CA ALA A 280 4.82 11.56 -19.32
C ALA A 280 4.48 11.91 -17.85
N TYR A 281 5.08 11.25 -16.85
CA TYR A 281 4.74 11.45 -15.45
C TYR A 281 5.10 12.85 -14.96
N PRO A 282 4.10 13.69 -14.61
CA PRO A 282 4.30 15.16 -14.48
C PRO A 282 5.15 15.59 -13.28
N LYS A 283 5.38 14.69 -12.32
CA LYS A 283 6.15 14.97 -11.10
C LYS A 283 7.58 14.39 -11.12
N ALA A 284 7.96 13.67 -12.18
CA ALA A 284 9.32 13.19 -12.30
C ALA A 284 10.32 14.34 -12.47
N SER A 285 11.32 14.42 -11.61
CA SER A 285 12.37 15.43 -11.62
C SER A 285 13.64 14.90 -10.96
N ASN A 286 14.74 15.62 -11.05
CA ASN A 286 15.98 15.24 -10.38
C ASN A 286 15.87 15.15 -8.85
N SER A 287 14.91 15.87 -8.24
CA SER A 287 14.64 15.82 -6.80
C SER A 287 13.55 14.80 -6.42
N GLU A 288 12.69 14.43 -7.36
CA GLU A 288 11.58 13.47 -7.19
C GLU A 288 11.68 12.39 -8.27
N ARG A 289 12.76 11.58 -8.19
CA ARG A 289 13.05 10.53 -9.17
C ARG A 289 12.07 9.38 -9.03
N ILE A 290 11.66 8.80 -10.16
CA ILE A 290 10.95 7.51 -10.17
C ILE A 290 11.92 6.41 -9.72
N THR A 291 11.49 5.57 -8.80
CA THR A 291 12.28 4.44 -8.33
C THR A 291 11.94 3.20 -9.15
N PHE A 292 12.92 2.62 -9.84
CA PHE A 292 12.78 1.31 -10.47
C PHE A 292 13.24 0.24 -9.48
N GLU A 293 12.31 -0.57 -8.99
CA GLU A 293 12.59 -1.73 -8.15
C GLU A 293 12.98 -2.90 -9.06
N TYR A 294 14.14 -3.51 -8.80
CA TYR A 294 14.68 -4.59 -9.61
C TYR A 294 15.15 -5.73 -8.73
N VAL A 295 14.37 -6.81 -8.65
CA VAL A 295 14.73 -8.02 -7.93
C VAL A 295 15.81 -8.78 -8.69
N MET A 296 16.89 -9.19 -8.02
CA MET A 296 18.03 -9.87 -8.62
C MET A 296 17.86 -11.38 -8.49
N LEU A 297 17.42 -12.00 -9.59
CA LEU A 297 17.16 -13.43 -9.72
C LEU A 297 18.29 -14.10 -10.51
N LYS A 298 18.96 -15.08 -9.90
CA LYS A 298 20.11 -15.78 -10.49
C LYS A 298 19.75 -16.40 -11.83
N ASP A 299 20.56 -16.12 -12.85
CA ASP A 299 20.47 -16.64 -14.21
C ASP A 299 19.14 -16.34 -14.94
N VAL A 300 18.36 -15.34 -14.45
CA VAL A 300 17.08 -14.94 -15.03
C VAL A 300 17.11 -13.51 -15.58
N ASN A 301 17.55 -12.55 -14.78
CA ASN A 301 17.51 -11.12 -15.09
C ASN A 301 18.75 -10.37 -14.60
N ASP A 302 19.82 -11.07 -14.29
CA ASP A 302 20.98 -10.52 -13.61
C ASP A 302 22.24 -10.40 -14.50
N SER A 303 22.10 -10.55 -15.82
CA SER A 303 23.22 -10.47 -16.75
C SER A 303 23.76 -9.04 -16.93
N ASP A 304 25.00 -8.89 -17.39
CA ASP A 304 25.57 -7.59 -17.78
C ASP A 304 24.77 -6.94 -18.92
N GLU A 305 24.18 -7.75 -19.77
CA GLU A 305 23.33 -7.29 -20.86
C GLU A 305 22.02 -6.72 -20.36
N ASP A 306 21.41 -7.34 -19.34
CA ASP A 306 20.22 -6.79 -18.68
C ASP A 306 20.52 -5.43 -18.06
N ALA A 307 21.68 -5.25 -17.40
CA ALA A 307 22.07 -3.96 -16.85
C ALA A 307 22.18 -2.89 -17.95
N ARG A 308 22.83 -3.21 -19.08
CA ARG A 308 22.97 -2.26 -20.21
C ARG A 308 21.64 -1.96 -20.88
N ARG A 309 20.77 -2.96 -21.01
CA ARG A 309 19.42 -2.79 -21.57
C ARG A 309 18.54 -1.94 -20.67
N LEU A 310 18.62 -2.16 -19.35
CA LEU A 310 17.89 -1.32 -18.37
C LEU A 310 18.25 0.16 -18.53
N ILE A 311 19.56 0.47 -18.63
CA ILE A 311 20.01 1.84 -18.84
C ILE A 311 19.38 2.48 -20.07
N LYS A 312 19.37 1.76 -21.20
CA LYS A 312 18.76 2.24 -22.46
C LYS A 312 17.26 2.46 -22.33
N LEU A 313 16.55 1.54 -21.66
CA LEU A 313 15.11 1.59 -21.50
C LEU A 313 14.66 2.81 -20.68
N ILE A 314 15.39 3.18 -19.63
CA ILE A 314 15.04 4.29 -18.74
C ILE A 314 15.65 5.63 -19.17
N GLU A 315 16.32 5.67 -20.31
CA GLU A 315 16.91 6.90 -20.84
C GLU A 315 15.87 8.02 -20.96
N GLY A 316 16.22 9.20 -20.48
CA GLY A 316 15.31 10.37 -20.44
C GLY A 316 14.31 10.38 -19.28
N ILE A 317 14.24 9.33 -18.45
CA ILE A 317 13.42 9.32 -17.23
C ILE A 317 14.29 9.71 -16.02
N PRO A 318 13.92 10.71 -15.22
CA PRO A 318 14.57 10.97 -13.94
C PRO A 318 14.38 9.79 -12.99
N ALA A 319 15.38 8.89 -12.93
CA ALA A 319 15.25 7.59 -12.30
C ALA A 319 16.34 7.31 -11.27
N LYS A 320 16.05 6.40 -10.34
CA LYS A 320 17.01 5.63 -9.54
C LYS A 320 16.60 4.15 -9.58
N ILE A 321 17.55 3.26 -9.47
CA ILE A 321 17.30 1.82 -9.53
C ILE A 321 17.63 1.21 -8.16
N ASN A 322 16.63 0.66 -7.48
CA ASN A 322 16.84 -0.12 -6.27
C ASN A 322 17.05 -1.59 -6.66
N LEU A 323 18.25 -2.11 -6.43
CA LEU A 323 18.55 -3.52 -6.62
C LEU A 323 18.16 -4.28 -5.35
N ILE A 324 17.27 -5.25 -5.48
CA ILE A 324 16.76 -6.06 -4.38
C ILE A 324 17.36 -7.46 -4.50
N PRO A 325 18.34 -7.85 -3.65
CA PRO A 325 18.71 -9.24 -3.53
C PRO A 325 17.47 -10.08 -3.26
N PHE A 326 17.23 -11.12 -4.04
CA PHE A 326 16.03 -11.92 -3.89
C PHE A 326 15.93 -12.53 -2.48
N ASN A 327 14.84 -12.31 -1.81
CA ASN A 327 14.55 -12.88 -0.51
C ASN A 327 13.75 -14.17 -0.70
N GLU A 328 14.43 -15.30 -0.55
CA GLU A 328 13.83 -16.61 -0.75
C GLU A 328 12.72 -16.88 0.29
N TRP A 329 11.69 -17.58 -0.13
CA TRP A 329 10.59 -18.04 0.73
C TRP A 329 10.30 -19.52 0.44
N PRO A 330 9.64 -20.26 1.35
CA PRO A 330 9.38 -21.69 1.18
C PRO A 330 8.60 -22.00 -0.12
N GLY A 331 9.22 -22.73 -1.04
CA GLY A 331 8.66 -23.05 -2.35
C GLY A 331 8.92 -22.02 -3.44
N ALA A 332 9.75 -20.98 -3.20
CA ALA A 332 10.15 -20.02 -4.21
C ALA A 332 10.83 -20.70 -5.41
N PRO A 333 10.41 -20.38 -6.65
CA PRO A 333 10.97 -21.03 -7.86
C PRO A 333 12.31 -20.44 -8.30
N TYR A 334 12.80 -19.40 -7.64
CA TYR A 334 14.02 -18.65 -7.99
C TYR A 334 15.05 -18.72 -6.89
N LYS A 335 16.28 -18.34 -7.23
CA LYS A 335 17.42 -18.19 -6.33
C LYS A 335 17.95 -16.76 -6.37
N ARG A 336 18.53 -16.32 -5.25
CA ARG A 336 19.23 -15.04 -5.15
C ARG A 336 20.47 -15.07 -6.05
N SER A 337 20.70 -14.00 -6.81
CA SER A 337 21.95 -13.76 -7.52
C SER A 337 23.14 -13.69 -6.56
N ASP A 338 24.30 -14.15 -6.97
CA ASP A 338 25.52 -14.05 -6.18
C ASP A 338 25.90 -12.59 -5.93
N TRP A 339 26.42 -12.28 -4.75
CA TRP A 339 26.75 -10.90 -4.36
C TRP A 339 27.72 -10.20 -5.31
N SER A 340 28.69 -10.94 -5.87
CA SER A 340 29.59 -10.42 -6.89
C SER A 340 28.85 -9.98 -8.16
N ARG A 341 27.81 -10.73 -8.56
CA ARG A 341 26.96 -10.44 -9.70
C ARG A 341 26.12 -9.19 -9.43
N ILE A 342 25.48 -9.09 -8.25
CA ILE A 342 24.69 -7.92 -7.86
C ILE A 342 25.55 -6.66 -7.84
N LYS A 343 26.76 -6.73 -7.27
CA LYS A 343 27.70 -5.61 -7.23
C LYS A 343 28.12 -5.18 -8.62
N LYS A 344 28.44 -6.13 -9.52
CA LYS A 344 28.80 -5.84 -10.90
C LYS A 344 27.66 -5.18 -11.66
N PHE A 345 26.43 -5.66 -11.49
CA PHE A 345 25.22 -5.07 -12.07
C PHE A 345 25.02 -3.63 -11.60
N ALA A 346 25.14 -3.39 -10.29
CA ALA A 346 25.11 -2.05 -9.70
C ALA A 346 26.16 -1.12 -10.27
N ASP A 347 27.40 -1.60 -10.42
CA ASP A 347 28.52 -0.82 -10.96
C ASP A 347 28.30 -0.40 -12.42
N ILE A 348 27.74 -1.27 -13.25
CA ILE A 348 27.38 -0.94 -14.65
C ILE A 348 26.37 0.21 -14.68
N ILE A 349 25.33 0.13 -13.85
CA ILE A 349 24.29 1.16 -13.76
C ILE A 349 24.86 2.48 -13.21
N TYR A 350 25.69 2.39 -12.17
CA TYR A 350 26.31 3.56 -11.55
C TYR A 350 27.22 4.32 -12.53
N LYS A 351 28.05 3.60 -13.30
CA LYS A 351 28.91 4.18 -14.35
C LYS A 351 28.13 4.87 -15.46
N ALA A 352 26.87 4.50 -15.66
CA ALA A 352 25.97 5.18 -16.59
C ALA A 352 25.28 6.42 -15.99
N GLY A 353 25.60 6.79 -14.74
CA GLY A 353 25.09 8.00 -14.09
C GLY A 353 23.80 7.82 -13.28
N TYR A 354 23.30 6.60 -13.11
CA TYR A 354 22.14 6.32 -12.29
C TYR A 354 22.51 5.87 -10.88
N ALA A 355 21.82 6.39 -9.87
CA ALA A 355 21.92 5.85 -8.52
C ALA A 355 21.38 4.41 -8.49
N SER A 356 22.17 3.47 -7.98
CA SER A 356 21.84 2.04 -7.94
C SER A 356 22.11 1.41 -6.56
N PRO A 357 21.44 1.88 -5.49
CA PRO A 357 21.61 1.28 -4.18
C PRO A 357 21.17 -0.20 -4.20
N ILE A 358 21.97 -1.04 -3.52
CA ILE A 358 21.62 -2.42 -3.23
C ILE A 358 20.89 -2.42 -1.89
N ARG A 359 19.68 -2.94 -1.88
CA ARG A 359 18.88 -3.04 -0.65
C ARG A 359 19.48 -4.09 0.28
N THR A 360 19.75 -3.69 1.52
CA THR A 360 20.07 -4.66 2.57
C THR A 360 18.77 -5.35 3.00
N PRO A 361 18.69 -6.68 2.91
CA PRO A 361 17.55 -7.40 3.44
C PRO A 361 17.35 -7.10 4.94
N ARG A 362 16.12 -6.96 5.37
CA ARG A 362 15.74 -6.66 6.75
C ARG A 362 14.67 -7.65 7.20
N GLY A 363 14.76 -8.12 8.46
CA GLY A 363 13.79 -9.06 9.03
C GLY A 363 13.74 -10.40 8.29
N GLU A 364 14.87 -10.91 7.76
CA GLU A 364 14.90 -12.19 7.05
C GLU A 364 14.53 -13.35 7.98
N ASP A 365 14.95 -13.32 9.23
CA ASP A 365 14.70 -14.31 10.29
C ASP A 365 13.20 -14.45 10.64
N ILE A 366 12.43 -13.41 10.42
CA ILE A 366 10.97 -13.38 10.68
C ILE A 366 10.14 -13.33 9.39
N MET A 367 10.73 -13.60 8.22
CA MET A 367 10.05 -13.54 6.92
C MET A 367 9.36 -12.18 6.68
N ALA A 368 10.06 -11.07 6.99
CA ALA A 368 9.55 -9.72 6.84
C ALA A 368 10.14 -8.96 5.64
N ALA A 369 11.08 -9.56 4.91
CA ALA A 369 11.72 -8.91 3.79
C ALA A 369 10.77 -8.77 2.58
N CYS A 370 11.13 -7.86 1.65
CA CYS A 370 10.34 -7.61 0.44
C CYS A 370 10.05 -8.89 -0.33
N GLY A 371 8.78 -9.11 -0.69
CA GLY A 371 8.32 -10.28 -1.43
C GLY A 371 8.03 -11.52 -0.56
N GLN A 372 8.26 -11.48 0.75
CA GLN A 372 8.04 -12.62 1.66
C GLN A 372 6.69 -12.61 2.39
N LEU A 373 5.95 -11.49 2.36
CA LEU A 373 4.70 -11.36 3.12
C LEU A 373 3.62 -12.32 2.63
N LYS A 374 3.00 -13.01 3.58
CA LYS A 374 1.89 -13.92 3.33
C LYS A 374 1.08 -14.13 4.61
N SER A 375 -0.19 -13.76 4.60
CA SER A 375 -1.10 -14.08 5.70
C SER A 375 -1.70 -15.49 5.55
N ALA A 376 -2.29 -16.01 6.65
CA ALA A 376 -3.02 -17.26 6.61
C ALA A 376 -4.40 -17.13 5.94
N THR A 377 -4.84 -15.92 5.65
CA THR A 377 -6.14 -15.67 5.01
C THR A 377 -6.14 -16.18 3.58
N GLU A 378 -7.01 -17.16 3.31
CA GLU A 378 -7.27 -17.66 1.96
C GLU A 378 -8.70 -17.33 1.55
N ARG A 379 -8.91 -17.13 0.23
CA ARG A 379 -10.26 -17.00 -0.30
C ARG A 379 -11.02 -18.31 -0.08
N ALA A 380 -12.09 -18.28 0.71
CA ALA A 380 -12.96 -19.42 0.90
C ALA A 380 -13.41 -19.94 -0.49
N ARG A 381 -13.23 -21.25 -0.72
CA ARG A 381 -13.77 -21.90 -1.92
C ARG A 381 -15.29 -21.89 -1.77
N LYS A 382 -15.98 -21.19 -2.66
CA LYS A 382 -17.45 -21.31 -2.74
C LYS A 382 -17.80 -22.78 -2.92
N SER A 383 -18.70 -23.27 -2.10
CA SER A 383 -19.23 -24.62 -2.27
C SER A 383 -19.97 -24.74 -3.61
N ARG A 384 -20.06 -25.94 -4.18
CA ARG A 384 -20.84 -26.17 -5.41
C ARG A 384 -22.28 -25.68 -5.28
N LYS A 385 -22.88 -25.74 -4.08
CA LYS A 385 -24.21 -25.22 -3.79
C LYS A 385 -24.29 -23.70 -3.88
N GLU A 386 -23.31 -22.97 -3.38
CA GLU A 386 -23.26 -21.51 -3.47
C GLU A 386 -23.05 -21.02 -4.90
N ILE A 387 -22.20 -21.73 -5.68
CA ILE A 387 -22.00 -21.42 -7.09
C ILE A 387 -23.28 -21.69 -7.90
N ALA A 388 -23.97 -22.80 -7.65
CA ALA A 388 -25.24 -23.13 -8.30
C ALA A 388 -26.34 -22.12 -7.96
N ALA A 389 -26.40 -21.64 -6.73
CA ALA A 389 -27.35 -20.61 -6.31
C ALA A 389 -27.10 -19.22 -6.97
N GLU A 390 -25.83 -18.83 -7.14
CA GLU A 390 -25.46 -17.59 -7.83
C GLU A 390 -25.78 -17.61 -9.35
N VAL A 391 -25.69 -18.78 -9.98
CA VAL A 391 -25.92 -18.93 -11.43
C VAL A 391 -27.35 -19.39 -11.76
N GLY A 392 -28.20 -19.52 -10.74
CA GLY A 392 -29.61 -19.93 -10.91
C GLY A 392 -29.80 -21.37 -11.43
N LEU A 393 -28.77 -22.23 -11.26
CA LEU A 393 -28.80 -23.62 -11.69
C LEU A 393 -29.17 -24.54 -10.52
N SER A 394 -30.06 -25.50 -10.76
CA SER A 394 -30.34 -26.57 -9.79
C SER A 394 -29.12 -27.49 -9.64
N THR A 395 -28.81 -27.89 -8.42
CA THR A 395 -27.62 -28.67 -8.04
C THR A 395 -27.47 -30.04 -8.73
N GLY A 396 -28.42 -30.46 -9.55
CA GLY A 396 -28.42 -31.74 -10.29
C GLY A 396 -27.77 -31.72 -11.67
N LEU A 397 -27.35 -30.56 -12.18
CA LEU A 397 -26.85 -30.40 -13.55
C LEU A 397 -25.32 -30.16 -13.66
N LEU A 398 -24.58 -30.27 -12.57
CA LEU A 398 -23.13 -30.12 -12.61
C LEU A 398 -22.45 -31.49 -12.84
N PRO A 399 -21.53 -31.65 -13.81
CA PRO A 399 -20.78 -32.89 -14.00
C PRO A 399 -19.93 -33.21 -12.78
N GLN A 400 -19.76 -34.51 -12.52
CA GLN A 400 -19.01 -35.05 -11.38
C GLN A 400 -17.54 -34.67 -11.40
#